data_e93a7a3219f3d0e1f9c969e49de65cc1
#
_entry.id   e93a7a3219f3d0e1f9c969e49de65cc1
#
_cell.length_a   1.000
_cell.length_b   1.000
_cell.length_c   1.000
_cell.angle_alpha   90.00
_cell.angle_beta   90.00
_cell.angle_gamma   90.00
#
_symmetry.space_group_name_H-M   'P 1'
#
loop_
_entity.id
_entity.type
_entity.pdbx_description
1 polymer ?
#
loop_
_entity_poly.entity_id
_entity_poly.type
_entity_poly.pdbx_seq_one_letter_code
_entity_poly.pdbx_strand_id
1 'polypeptide(L)'
;SSARLEATVFSYDGKDFTRTKTTVLTAEGKSAVGTKLDPAAPAYKALAGGHSFTGEVTAFGKKYDGSYAPLTGADGKVTGALFVGVAK
;
A
#
# COMPACT_ATOMS: atom_id res chain seq x y z
N SER A 1 -18.78 -17.22 2.01
CA SER A 1 -17.34 -17.07 2.20
C SER A 1 -17.03 -15.80 2.94
N SER A 2 -16.02 -15.82 3.76
CA SER A 2 -15.61 -14.63 4.49
C SER A 2 -14.72 -13.75 3.61
N ALA A 3 -14.83 -12.44 3.80
CA ALA A 3 -13.96 -11.48 3.15
C ALA A 3 -12.53 -11.67 3.68
N ARG A 4 -11.53 -11.49 2.80
CA ARG A 4 -10.14 -11.50 3.19
C ARG A 4 -9.66 -10.08 3.41
N LEU A 5 -9.19 -9.84 4.62
CA LEU A 5 -8.60 -8.57 4.99
C LEU A 5 -7.09 -8.67 4.83
N GLU A 6 -6.52 -7.76 4.04
CA GLU A 6 -5.09 -7.67 3.83
C GLU A 6 -4.58 -6.35 4.38
N ALA A 7 -3.33 -6.35 4.81
CA ALA A 7 -2.71 -5.16 5.36
C ALA A 7 -1.24 -5.07 4.96
N THR A 8 -0.75 -3.84 4.81
CA THR A 8 0.63 -3.59 4.44
C THR A 8 1.15 -2.36 5.17
N VAL A 9 2.40 -2.44 5.60
CA VAL A 9 3.16 -1.30 6.08
C VAL A 9 4.24 -0.99 5.04
N PHE A 10 4.29 0.26 4.61
CA PHE A 10 5.29 0.75 3.66
C PHE A 10 6.27 1.67 4.35
N SER A 11 7.54 1.60 3.95
CA SER A 11 8.50 2.67 4.20
C SER A 11 8.59 3.56 2.95
N TYR A 12 8.92 4.83 3.13
CA TYR A 12 9.05 5.78 2.03
C TYR A 12 10.41 6.46 2.10
N ASP A 13 11.17 6.39 1.01
CA ASP A 13 12.53 6.95 0.94
C ASP A 13 12.58 8.29 0.19
N GLY A 14 11.42 8.90 -0.08
CA GLY A 14 11.31 10.11 -0.88
C GLY A 14 10.97 9.83 -2.34
N LYS A 15 11.02 8.58 -2.75
CA LYS A 15 10.71 8.15 -4.11
C LYS A 15 9.82 6.91 -4.13
N ASP A 16 10.20 5.87 -3.42
CA ASP A 16 9.50 4.59 -3.45
C ASP A 16 8.85 4.26 -2.11
N PHE A 17 7.65 3.71 -2.19
CA PHE A 17 6.98 3.07 -1.06
C PHE A 17 7.28 1.58 -1.14
N THR A 18 8.05 1.07 -0.19
CA THR A 18 8.47 -0.32 -0.14
C THR A 18 7.70 -1.07 0.94
N ARG A 19 7.13 -2.22 0.61
CA ARG A 19 6.42 -3.07 1.56
C ARG A 19 7.40 -3.67 2.54
N THR A 20 7.36 -3.23 3.81
CA THR A 20 8.22 -3.76 4.86
C THR A 20 7.55 -4.89 5.62
N LYS A 21 6.22 -4.83 5.76
CA LYS A 21 5.39 -5.90 6.33
C LYS A 21 4.11 -5.96 5.51
N THR A 22 3.67 -7.16 5.19
CA THR A 22 2.45 -7.31 4.40
C THR A 22 1.90 -8.73 4.50
N THR A 23 0.59 -8.83 4.43
CA THR A 23 -0.11 -10.11 4.26
C THR A 23 -0.33 -10.43 2.79
N VAL A 24 -0.09 -9.46 1.90
CA VAL A 24 -0.31 -9.62 0.46
C VAL A 24 0.74 -10.57 -0.13
N LEU A 25 0.30 -11.40 -1.06
CA LEU A 25 1.16 -12.33 -1.80
C LEU A 25 1.35 -11.85 -3.24
N THR A 26 2.52 -12.15 -3.80
CA THR A 26 2.78 -11.92 -5.22
C THR A 26 1.96 -12.90 -6.07
N ALA A 27 1.99 -12.71 -7.39
CA ALA A 27 1.30 -13.62 -8.31
C ALA A 27 1.80 -15.06 -8.19
N GLU A 28 3.04 -15.26 -7.75
CA GLU A 28 3.64 -16.59 -7.52
C GLU A 28 3.32 -17.16 -6.14
N GLY A 29 2.52 -16.46 -5.33
CA GLY A 29 2.17 -16.93 -3.99
C GLY A 29 3.22 -16.68 -2.93
N LYS A 30 4.20 -15.84 -3.20
CA LYS A 30 5.24 -15.47 -2.25
C LYS A 30 4.88 -14.19 -1.52
N SER A 31 5.46 -13.96 -0.34
CA SER A 31 5.27 -12.71 0.37
C SER A 31 5.68 -11.52 -0.51
N ALA A 32 4.86 -10.47 -0.49
CA ALA A 32 5.15 -9.25 -1.23
C ALA A 32 6.13 -8.31 -0.49
N VAL A 33 6.69 -8.74 0.65
CA VAL A 33 7.70 -7.96 1.37
C VAL A 33 8.87 -7.63 0.44
N GLY A 34 9.33 -6.39 0.50
CA GLY A 34 10.42 -5.89 -0.33
C GLY A 34 9.98 -5.34 -1.69
N THR A 35 8.73 -5.54 -2.08
CA THR A 35 8.21 -5.00 -3.34
C THR A 35 7.73 -3.56 -3.16
N LYS A 36 7.66 -2.83 -4.26
CA LYS A 36 7.33 -1.41 -4.27
C LYS A 36 5.92 -1.17 -4.78
N LEU A 37 5.27 -0.14 -4.24
CA LEU A 37 4.02 0.37 -4.80
C LEU A 37 4.31 0.94 -6.19
N ASP A 38 3.49 0.55 -7.17
CA ASP A 38 3.61 1.06 -8.54
C ASP A 38 3.42 2.58 -8.54
N PRO A 39 4.39 3.35 -9.08
CA PRO A 39 4.23 4.81 -9.15
C PRO A 39 3.03 5.26 -9.98
N ALA A 40 2.52 4.41 -10.86
CA ALA A 40 1.32 4.70 -11.65
C ALA A 40 0.02 4.41 -10.88
N ALA A 41 0.10 3.75 -9.72
CA ALA A 41 -1.08 3.47 -8.91
C ALA A 41 -1.68 4.78 -8.38
N PRO A 42 -3.02 4.91 -8.35
CA PRO A 42 -3.65 6.14 -7.87
C PRO A 42 -3.22 6.53 -6.45
N ALA A 43 -2.97 5.54 -5.59
CA ALA A 43 -2.56 5.80 -4.22
C ALA A 43 -1.17 6.43 -4.12
N TYR A 44 -0.28 6.17 -5.08
CA TYR A 44 1.10 6.68 -5.00
C TYR A 44 1.13 8.20 -4.92
N LYS A 45 0.46 8.88 -5.84
CA LYS A 45 0.46 10.35 -5.90
C LYS A 45 -0.15 10.95 -4.64
N ALA A 46 -1.26 10.38 -4.18
CA ALA A 46 -1.92 10.84 -2.96
C ALA A 46 -0.98 10.73 -1.76
N LEU A 47 -0.39 9.56 -1.56
CA LEU A 47 0.49 9.29 -0.43
C LEU A 47 1.76 10.16 -0.46
N ALA A 48 2.38 10.29 -1.62
CA ALA A 48 3.57 11.12 -1.76
C ALA A 48 3.28 12.60 -1.44
N GLY A 49 2.06 13.04 -1.67
CA GLY A 49 1.59 14.37 -1.31
C GLY A 49 1.06 14.49 0.12
N GLY A 50 1.15 13.42 0.91
CA GLY A 50 0.70 13.44 2.30
C GLY A 50 -0.81 13.26 2.47
N HIS A 51 -1.49 12.66 1.48
CA HIS A 51 -2.94 12.48 1.48
C HIS A 51 -3.31 11.00 1.49
N SER A 52 -4.44 10.69 2.11
CA SER A 52 -5.02 9.35 2.09
C SER A 52 -5.69 9.07 0.74
N PHE A 53 -5.84 7.81 0.42
CA PHE A 53 -6.57 7.34 -0.76
C PHE A 53 -7.47 6.18 -0.37
N THR A 54 -8.72 6.21 -0.82
CA THR A 54 -9.67 5.11 -0.62
C THR A 54 -10.34 4.81 -1.96
N GLY A 55 -10.43 3.53 -2.29
CA GLY A 55 -11.07 3.11 -3.53
C GLY A 55 -10.65 1.72 -3.94
N GLU A 56 -11.03 1.36 -5.16
CA GLU A 56 -10.60 0.10 -5.75
C GLU A 56 -9.15 0.20 -6.18
N VAL A 57 -8.36 -0.79 -5.78
CA VAL A 57 -6.94 -0.88 -6.13
C VAL A 57 -6.63 -2.29 -6.63
N THR A 58 -5.58 -2.39 -7.42
CA THR A 58 -5.10 -3.68 -7.93
C THR A 58 -3.66 -3.88 -7.49
N ALA A 59 -3.37 -5.05 -6.93
CA ALA A 59 -2.00 -5.44 -6.60
C ALA A 59 -1.80 -6.90 -6.98
N PHE A 60 -0.75 -7.16 -7.74
CA PHE A 60 -0.39 -8.51 -8.19
C PHE A 60 -1.56 -9.23 -8.86
N GLY A 61 -2.31 -8.49 -9.69
CA GLY A 61 -3.43 -9.03 -10.44
C GLY A 61 -4.72 -9.25 -9.66
N LYS A 62 -4.75 -8.87 -8.38
CA LYS A 62 -5.93 -8.99 -7.53
C LYS A 62 -6.52 -7.63 -7.23
N LYS A 63 -7.84 -7.55 -7.15
CA LYS A 63 -8.55 -6.32 -6.84
C LYS A 63 -8.94 -6.30 -5.37
N TYR A 64 -8.85 -5.11 -4.79
CA TYR A 64 -9.22 -4.85 -3.39
C TYR A 64 -10.06 -3.59 -3.31
N ASP A 65 -10.97 -3.55 -2.36
CA ASP A 65 -11.48 -2.28 -1.84
C ASP A 65 -10.52 -1.89 -0.73
N GLY A 66 -9.77 -0.81 -0.92
CA GLY A 66 -8.66 -0.49 -0.04
C GLY A 66 -8.61 0.95 0.40
N SER A 67 -7.91 1.15 1.49
CA SER A 67 -7.60 2.46 2.03
C SER A 67 -6.11 2.54 2.31
N TYR A 68 -5.51 3.64 1.86
CA TYR A 68 -4.11 3.96 2.13
C TYR A 68 -4.08 5.23 2.98
N ALA A 69 -3.20 5.26 3.96
CA ALA A 69 -2.98 6.45 4.78
C ALA A 69 -1.49 6.72 4.89
N PRO A 70 -1.04 7.98 4.73
CA PRO A 70 0.37 8.29 4.88
C PRO A 70 0.78 8.27 6.35
N LEU A 71 2.02 7.88 6.60
CA LEU A 71 2.69 8.05 7.89
C LEU A 71 3.63 9.22 7.75
N THR A 72 3.63 10.11 8.74
CA THR A 72 4.48 11.30 8.72
C THR A 72 5.36 11.35 9.97
N GLY A 73 6.56 11.91 9.81
CA GLY A 73 7.45 12.17 10.92
C GLY A 73 7.09 13.47 11.64
N ALA A 74 7.89 13.81 12.65
CA ALA A 74 7.67 15.02 13.46
C ALA A 74 7.77 16.31 12.64
N ASP A 75 8.50 16.29 11.52
CA ASP A 75 8.63 17.43 10.61
C ASP A 75 7.50 17.51 9.58
N GLY A 76 6.51 16.61 9.65
CA GLY A 76 5.41 16.55 8.71
C GLY A 76 5.72 15.86 7.39
N LYS A 77 6.95 15.39 7.18
CA LYS A 77 7.32 14.68 5.95
C LYS A 77 6.83 13.25 5.98
N VAL A 78 6.44 12.76 4.80
CA VAL A 78 5.98 11.38 4.65
C VAL A 78 7.15 10.42 4.86
N THR A 79 6.99 9.45 5.76
CA THR A 79 8.00 8.43 6.08
C THR A 79 7.56 7.03 5.68
N GLY A 80 6.29 6.86 5.37
CA GLY A 80 5.74 5.57 4.99
C GLY A 80 4.26 5.67 4.73
N ALA A 81 3.60 4.53 4.75
CA ALA A 81 2.16 4.44 4.55
C ALA A 81 1.61 3.14 5.12
N LEU A 82 0.32 3.13 5.39
CA LEU A 82 -0.43 1.93 5.77
C LEU A 82 -1.46 1.64 4.70
N PHE A 83 -1.66 0.37 4.41
CA PHE A 83 -2.72 -0.12 3.53
C PHE A 83 -3.56 -1.13 4.28
N VAL A 84 -4.88 -1.01 4.16
CA VAL A 84 -5.84 -2.04 4.56
C VAL A 84 -6.81 -2.22 3.42
N GLY A 85 -7.03 -3.46 3.01
CA GLY A 85 -7.92 -3.75 1.90
C GLY A 85 -8.68 -5.04 2.09
N VAL A 86 -9.84 -5.09 1.45
CA VAL A 86 -10.67 -6.29 1.40
C VAL A 86 -10.62 -6.83 -0.02
N ALA A 87 -10.22 -8.08 -0.17
CA ALA A 87 -10.15 -8.72 -1.48
C ALA A 87 -11.54 -8.85 -2.08
N LYS A 88 -11.65 -8.55 -3.36
CA LYS A 88 -12.91 -8.60 -4.10
C LYS A 88 -13.06 -9.93 -4.82
#